data_eaf5d3f6a85ba678310c92f4a6c3707e
#
_entry.id   eaf5d3f6a85ba678310c92f4a6c3707e
#
_cell.length_a   1.000
_cell.length_b   1.000
_cell.length_c   1.000
_cell.angle_alpha   90.00
_cell.angle_beta   90.00
_cell.angle_gamma   90.00
#
_symmetry.space_group_name_H-M   'P 1'
#
loop_
_entity.id
_entity.type
_entity.pdbx_description
1 polymer ?
#
loop_
_entity_poly.entity_id
_entity_poly.type
_entity_poly.pdbx_seq_one_letter_code
_entity_poly.pdbx_strand_id
1 'polypeptide(L)'
;NTVGSMDFGGSALNKYYNADNAPRGSRRVTSDVYALATAVLFQSPVQHFALAPNNLTDAPSWAIDFMKEVPTTWDEVRFIDGYPGKYVILARRHGDKWYIAGVNAQKETLKLKVNLPMFSNGEKVRLFSDDKALQGDVKQIEIGKKQELQLAIPCNGGVLITR
;
A
#
# COMPACT_ATOMS: atom_id res chain seq x y z
N ASN A 1 5.12 -5.92 16.72
CA ASN A 1 5.93 -5.12 17.65
C ASN A 1 5.35 -5.13 19.07
N THR A 2 5.60 -6.20 19.81
CA THR A 2 5.07 -6.33 21.20
C THR A 2 5.79 -5.40 22.18
N VAL A 3 7.03 -5.04 21.89
CA VAL A 3 7.91 -4.27 22.79
C VAL A 3 8.36 -2.92 22.22
N GLY A 4 7.93 -2.55 21.06
CA GLY A 4 8.29 -1.28 20.41
C GLY A 4 8.40 -1.36 18.91
N SER A 5 8.74 -0.23 18.29
CA SER A 5 8.97 -0.14 16.85
C SER A 5 10.26 -0.86 16.47
N MET A 6 10.24 -1.46 15.27
CA MET A 6 11.40 -2.10 14.66
C MET A 6 11.68 -1.43 13.31
N ASP A 7 12.90 -1.53 12.83
CA ASP A 7 13.26 -1.07 11.50
C ASP A 7 12.36 -1.76 10.45
N PHE A 8 11.86 -0.98 9.51
CA PHE A 8 11.07 -1.49 8.40
C PHE A 8 11.94 -1.57 7.14
N GLY A 9 12.17 -2.79 6.68
CA GLY A 9 12.75 -3.06 5.38
C GLY A 9 11.66 -3.49 4.41
N GLY A 10 11.27 -2.60 3.51
CA GLY A 10 10.24 -2.90 2.50
C GLY A 10 10.73 -3.90 1.46
N SER A 11 9.79 -4.54 0.77
CA SER A 11 10.08 -5.43 -0.36
C SER A 11 10.56 -4.66 -1.58
N ALA A 12 11.39 -5.31 -2.41
CA ALA A 12 11.73 -4.80 -3.74
C ALA A 12 10.49 -4.66 -4.62
N LEU A 13 10.46 -3.66 -5.50
CA LEU A 13 9.31 -3.35 -6.35
C LEU A 13 9.22 -4.21 -7.61
N ASN A 14 10.29 -4.81 -8.07
CA ASN A 14 10.25 -5.67 -9.24
C ASN A 14 9.87 -7.11 -8.89
N LYS A 15 9.32 -7.82 -9.87
CA LYS A 15 8.95 -9.23 -9.72
C LYS A 15 10.14 -10.12 -9.39
N TYR A 16 11.34 -9.72 -9.79
CA TYR A 16 12.56 -10.48 -9.57
C TYR A 16 13.54 -9.62 -8.82
N TYR A 17 13.76 -9.97 -7.57
CA TYR A 17 14.91 -9.47 -6.84
C TYR A 17 16.16 -9.99 -7.55
N ASN A 18 16.96 -9.08 -8.11
CA ASN A 18 18.15 -9.44 -8.85
C ASN A 18 17.87 -10.12 -10.22
N ALA A 19 17.20 -9.40 -11.13
CA ALA A 19 16.89 -9.91 -12.48
C ALA A 19 18.12 -10.40 -13.24
N ASP A 20 19.30 -9.81 -13.00
CA ASP A 20 20.58 -10.21 -13.59
C ASP A 20 21.13 -11.54 -13.04
N ASN A 21 20.53 -12.09 -11.99
CA ASN A 21 20.91 -13.35 -11.37
C ASN A 21 19.70 -14.26 -11.16
N ALA A 22 18.96 -14.50 -12.22
CA ALA A 22 17.71 -15.26 -12.25
C ALA A 22 17.76 -16.63 -11.52
N PRO A 23 18.85 -17.42 -11.53
CA PRO A 23 18.91 -18.67 -10.79
C PRO A 23 18.89 -18.52 -9.27
N ARG A 24 19.21 -17.34 -8.75
CA ARG A 24 19.24 -17.04 -7.31
C ARG A 24 18.21 -16.01 -6.89
N GLY A 25 17.43 -15.47 -7.82
CA GLY A 25 16.42 -14.47 -7.56
C GLY A 25 15.15 -15.09 -6.98
N SER A 26 14.68 -14.57 -5.87
CA SER A 26 13.35 -14.89 -5.35
C SER A 26 12.32 -14.04 -6.07
N ARG A 27 11.26 -14.68 -6.57
CA ARG A 27 10.11 -13.96 -7.13
C ARG A 27 9.17 -13.53 -5.99
N ARG A 28 8.89 -12.23 -5.90
CA ARG A 28 7.86 -11.74 -4.99
C ARG A 28 6.48 -12.21 -5.48
N VAL A 29 5.65 -12.74 -4.57
CA VAL A 29 4.27 -13.19 -4.86
C VAL A 29 3.23 -12.10 -4.64
N THR A 30 3.54 -11.06 -3.88
CA THR A 30 2.68 -9.90 -3.65
C THR A 30 2.87 -8.84 -4.72
N SER A 31 1.89 -7.96 -4.89
CA SER A 31 1.96 -6.83 -5.82
C SER A 31 2.89 -5.70 -5.34
N ASP A 32 3.19 -4.75 -6.24
CA ASP A 32 3.89 -3.53 -5.87
C ASP A 32 3.04 -2.66 -4.94
N VAL A 33 1.72 -2.58 -5.16
CA VAL A 33 0.83 -1.84 -4.27
C VAL A 33 0.78 -2.48 -2.88
N TYR A 34 0.82 -3.83 -2.79
CA TYR A 34 0.94 -4.53 -1.50
C TYR A 34 2.24 -4.11 -0.78
N ALA A 35 3.37 -4.15 -1.49
CA ALA A 35 4.66 -3.77 -0.92
C ALA A 35 4.66 -2.32 -0.41
N LEU A 36 4.11 -1.38 -1.18
CA LEU A 36 4.00 0.01 -0.77
C LEU A 36 3.01 0.21 0.39
N ALA A 37 1.90 -0.53 0.42
CA ALA A 37 0.93 -0.47 1.51
C ALA A 37 1.56 -0.85 2.85
N THR A 38 2.54 -1.76 2.87
CA THR A 38 3.23 -2.14 4.11
C THR A 38 4.00 -0.99 4.75
N ALA A 39 4.47 0.00 3.98
CA ALA A 39 5.13 1.20 4.51
C ALA A 39 4.18 2.05 5.38
N VAL A 40 2.89 2.01 5.08
CA VAL A 40 1.86 2.67 5.89
C VAL A 40 1.33 1.77 7.00
N LEU A 41 1.20 0.46 6.75
CA LEU A 41 0.63 -0.49 7.71
C LEU A 41 1.57 -0.80 8.87
N PHE A 42 2.86 -0.92 8.62
CA PHE A 42 3.84 -1.20 9.68
C PHE A 42 4.24 0.08 10.40
N GLN A 43 4.39 -0.04 11.71
CA GLN A 43 4.81 1.07 12.56
C GLN A 43 6.31 1.03 12.73
N SER A 44 7.01 1.91 12.01
CA SER A 44 8.44 2.14 12.22
C SER A 44 8.80 3.58 11.83
N PRO A 45 9.49 4.32 12.70
CA PRO A 45 10.04 5.64 12.34
C PRO A 45 11.30 5.51 11.46
N VAL A 46 11.89 4.32 11.39
CA VAL A 46 13.04 4.01 10.54
C VAL A 46 12.55 3.12 9.41
N GLN A 47 12.50 3.68 8.22
CA GLN A 47 12.05 2.96 7.01
C GLN A 47 13.13 3.02 5.94
N HIS A 48 13.39 1.89 5.31
CA HIS A 48 14.19 1.79 4.10
C HIS A 48 13.54 0.82 3.13
N PHE A 49 13.61 1.12 1.85
CA PHE A 49 13.09 0.28 0.79
C PHE A 49 14.24 -0.53 0.18
N ALA A 50 14.05 -1.84 0.06
CA ALA A 50 15.02 -2.73 -0.56
C ALA A 50 14.94 -2.59 -2.09
N LEU A 51 15.56 -1.55 -2.64
CA LEU A 51 15.62 -1.31 -4.08
C LEU A 51 16.91 -1.87 -4.66
N ALA A 52 16.79 -2.67 -5.73
CA ALA A 52 17.92 -3.01 -6.58
C ALA A 52 18.16 -1.88 -7.59
N PRO A 53 19.38 -1.69 -8.14
CA PRO A 53 19.68 -0.62 -9.08
C PRO A 53 18.74 -0.56 -10.28
N ASN A 54 18.29 -1.70 -10.78
CA ASN A 54 17.33 -1.81 -11.89
C ASN A 54 15.92 -1.33 -11.52
N ASN A 55 15.55 -1.25 -10.24
CA ASN A 55 14.23 -0.73 -9.84
C ASN A 55 13.99 0.72 -10.26
N LEU A 56 15.04 1.51 -10.40
CA LEU A 56 14.90 2.89 -10.88
C LEU A 56 14.48 2.97 -12.36
N THR A 57 14.65 1.90 -13.11
CA THR A 57 14.33 1.83 -14.54
C THR A 57 13.14 0.93 -14.86
N ASP A 58 12.93 -0.15 -14.09
CA ASP A 58 11.90 -1.15 -14.36
C ASP A 58 10.67 -1.05 -13.44
N ALA A 59 10.78 -0.34 -12.31
CA ALA A 59 9.62 -0.09 -11.46
C ALA A 59 8.75 1.03 -12.02
N PRO A 60 7.42 0.99 -11.80
CA PRO A 60 6.53 2.07 -12.20
C PRO A 60 6.92 3.39 -11.51
N SER A 61 6.94 4.49 -12.26
CA SER A 61 7.31 5.81 -11.73
C SER A 61 6.45 6.22 -10.53
N TRP A 62 5.15 5.94 -10.58
CA TRP A 62 4.23 6.24 -9.48
C TRP A 62 4.61 5.53 -8.15
N ALA A 63 5.23 4.35 -8.24
CA ALA A 63 5.68 3.61 -7.07
C ALA A 63 6.91 4.27 -6.43
N ILE A 64 7.87 4.68 -7.25
CA ILE A 64 9.06 5.42 -6.80
C ILE A 64 8.66 6.78 -6.22
N ASP A 65 7.70 7.47 -6.83
CA ASP A 65 7.23 8.76 -6.34
C ASP A 65 6.50 8.62 -4.99
N PHE A 66 5.69 7.57 -4.82
CA PHE A 66 5.09 7.27 -3.52
C PHE A 66 6.15 7.03 -2.42
N MET A 67 7.20 6.28 -2.73
CA MET A 67 8.30 6.02 -1.78
C MET A 67 9.01 7.30 -1.31
N LYS A 68 9.10 8.31 -2.18
CA LYS A 68 9.71 9.61 -1.84
C LYS A 68 8.82 10.45 -0.91
N GLU A 69 7.51 10.26 -0.97
CA GLU A 69 6.54 11.10 -0.25
C GLU A 69 5.94 10.45 1.00
N VAL A 70 6.00 9.13 1.15
CA VAL A 70 5.42 8.45 2.30
C VAL A 70 6.16 8.81 3.58
N PRO A 71 5.46 9.30 4.63
CA PRO A 71 6.10 9.65 5.89
C PRO A 71 6.46 8.40 6.71
N THR A 72 7.39 8.56 7.64
CA THR A 72 7.81 7.50 8.57
C THR A 72 7.19 7.62 9.95
N THR A 73 6.58 8.76 10.25
CA THR A 73 5.93 9.04 11.54
C THR A 73 4.47 9.42 11.33
N TRP A 74 3.64 9.12 12.32
CA TRP A 74 2.20 9.26 12.21
C TRP A 74 1.62 9.95 13.44
N ASP A 75 0.76 10.94 13.22
CA ASP A 75 0.08 11.69 14.28
C ASP A 75 -1.18 10.97 14.76
N GLU A 76 -1.79 10.18 13.89
CA GLU A 76 -3.05 9.48 14.18
C GLU A 76 -3.13 8.17 13.40
N VAL A 77 -3.73 7.15 14.02
CA VAL A 77 -4.02 5.86 13.41
C VAL A 77 -5.48 5.51 13.64
N ARG A 78 -6.20 5.14 12.57
CA ARG A 78 -7.58 4.63 12.63
C ARG A 78 -7.67 3.26 12.00
N PHE A 79 -8.26 2.33 12.71
CA PHE A 79 -8.67 1.05 12.15
C PHE A 79 -9.91 1.26 11.27
N ILE A 80 -9.85 0.82 10.02
CA ILE A 80 -10.97 0.90 9.08
C ILE A 80 -11.69 -0.44 9.03
N ASP A 81 -10.97 -1.52 8.72
CA ASP A 81 -11.51 -2.87 8.66
C ASP A 81 -10.38 -3.90 8.68
N GLY A 82 -10.67 -5.14 9.09
CA GLY A 82 -9.68 -6.21 9.05
C GLY A 82 -10.04 -7.40 9.92
N TYR A 83 -9.35 -8.50 9.62
CA TYR A 83 -9.38 -9.71 10.41
C TYR A 83 -7.99 -10.36 10.41
N PRO A 84 -7.42 -10.70 11.58
CA PRO A 84 -6.09 -11.30 11.68
C PRO A 84 -5.92 -12.51 10.76
N GLY A 85 -4.82 -12.53 10.01
CA GLY A 85 -4.50 -13.57 9.05
C GLY A 85 -5.28 -13.53 7.73
N LYS A 86 -6.21 -12.58 7.55
CA LYS A 86 -6.99 -12.44 6.31
C LYS A 86 -6.68 -11.16 5.57
N TYR A 87 -6.93 -10.02 6.18
CA TYR A 87 -6.70 -8.70 5.59
C TYR A 87 -6.66 -7.63 6.67
N VAL A 88 -6.15 -6.47 6.32
CA VAL A 88 -6.18 -5.28 7.18
C VAL A 88 -6.29 -4.03 6.33
N ILE A 89 -7.05 -3.05 6.80
CA ILE A 89 -7.12 -1.69 6.25
C ILE A 89 -7.00 -0.71 7.42
N LEU A 90 -5.99 0.14 7.35
CA LEU A 90 -5.74 1.22 8.31
C LEU A 90 -5.73 2.55 7.58
N ALA A 91 -6.12 3.60 8.31
CA ALA A 91 -5.86 4.98 7.92
C ALA A 91 -4.86 5.60 8.90
N ARG A 92 -3.87 6.30 8.38
CA ARG A 92 -2.86 7.02 9.17
C ARG A 92 -2.76 8.45 8.69
N ARG A 93 -2.56 9.37 9.63
CA ARG A 93 -2.39 10.79 9.35
C ARG A 93 -0.97 11.26 9.68
N HIS A 94 -0.43 12.08 8.78
CA HIS A 94 0.78 12.85 9.00
C HIS A 94 0.53 14.29 8.57
N GLY A 95 0.62 15.23 9.51
CA GLY A 95 0.19 16.60 9.27
C GLY A 95 -1.29 16.67 8.92
N ASP A 96 -1.60 17.24 7.79
CA ASP A 96 -2.95 17.36 7.21
C ASP A 96 -3.31 16.24 6.21
N LYS A 97 -2.36 15.33 5.93
CA LYS A 97 -2.54 14.27 4.93
C LYS A 97 -2.91 12.94 5.56
N TRP A 98 -3.90 12.29 4.96
CA TRP A 98 -4.30 10.94 5.28
C TRP A 98 -3.77 9.93 4.25
N TYR A 99 -3.32 8.81 4.76
CA TYR A 99 -2.87 7.64 4.01
C TYR A 99 -3.69 6.44 4.45
N ILE A 100 -4.52 5.91 3.55
CA ILE A 100 -5.26 4.67 3.79
C ILE A 100 -4.51 3.56 3.07
N ALA A 101 -4.20 2.49 3.79
CA ALA A 101 -3.51 1.35 3.24
C ALA A 101 -4.22 0.06 3.61
N GLY A 102 -4.28 -0.87 2.68
CA GLY A 102 -4.84 -2.18 2.91
C GLY A 102 -4.14 -3.27 2.11
N VAL A 103 -4.14 -4.48 2.66
CA VAL A 103 -3.59 -5.67 2.01
C VAL A 103 -4.51 -6.86 2.21
N ASN A 104 -4.53 -7.76 1.23
CA ASN A 104 -5.33 -8.99 1.26
C ASN A 104 -4.44 -10.23 1.20
N ALA A 105 -4.46 -11.03 2.27
CA ALA A 105 -3.77 -12.31 2.38
C ALA A 105 -4.69 -13.51 2.10
N GLN A 106 -5.95 -13.28 1.74
CA GLN A 106 -6.90 -14.34 1.40
C GLN A 106 -6.67 -14.83 -0.02
N LYS A 107 -7.11 -16.07 -0.31
CA LYS A 107 -7.02 -16.67 -1.65
C LYS A 107 -7.96 -16.00 -2.67
N GLU A 108 -9.00 -15.34 -2.19
CA GLU A 108 -10.04 -14.72 -3.01
C GLU A 108 -9.88 -13.19 -3.03
N THR A 109 -10.45 -12.56 -4.06
CA THR A 109 -10.54 -11.10 -4.09
C THR A 109 -11.45 -10.60 -2.98
N LEU A 110 -10.89 -9.79 -2.10
CA LEU A 110 -11.61 -9.07 -1.07
C LEU A 110 -12.43 -7.93 -1.71
N LYS A 111 -13.75 -7.98 -1.56
CA LYS A 111 -14.65 -6.90 -1.98
C LYS A 111 -15.33 -6.32 -0.75
N LEU A 112 -15.14 -5.04 -0.52
CA LEU A 112 -15.76 -4.37 0.62
C LEU A 112 -16.07 -2.91 0.30
N LYS A 113 -16.96 -2.35 1.09
CA LYS A 113 -17.28 -0.94 1.10
C LYS A 113 -16.73 -0.33 2.38
N VAL A 114 -15.82 0.63 2.23
CA VAL A 114 -15.21 1.34 3.37
C VAL A 114 -15.83 2.73 3.52
N ASN A 115 -15.95 3.17 4.77
CA ASN A 115 -16.29 4.56 5.09
C ASN A 115 -15.00 5.31 5.45
N LEU A 116 -14.78 6.45 4.80
CA LEU A 116 -13.56 7.26 4.91
C LEU A 116 -13.90 8.68 5.35
N PRO A 117 -14.34 8.87 6.61
CA PRO A 117 -14.83 10.16 7.11
C PRO A 117 -13.76 11.25 7.21
N MET A 118 -12.48 10.89 7.00
CA MET A 118 -11.36 11.83 6.93
C MET A 118 -11.30 12.60 5.61
N PHE A 119 -12.06 12.19 4.59
CA PHE A 119 -12.18 12.89 3.32
C PHE A 119 -13.54 13.56 3.18
N SER A 120 -13.57 14.67 2.47
CA SER A 120 -14.82 15.36 2.15
C SER A 120 -15.52 14.73 0.93
N ASN A 121 -16.84 14.91 0.82
CA ASN A 121 -17.56 14.52 -0.39
C ASN A 121 -17.02 15.28 -1.61
N GLY A 122 -16.74 14.58 -2.71
CA GLY A 122 -16.17 15.17 -3.91
C GLY A 122 -14.67 15.45 -3.83
N GLU A 123 -14.02 15.12 -2.71
CA GLU A 123 -12.58 15.29 -2.57
C GLU A 123 -11.84 14.36 -3.54
N LYS A 124 -10.88 14.91 -4.28
CA LYS A 124 -10.04 14.15 -5.20
C LYS A 124 -8.88 13.52 -4.46
N VAL A 125 -8.75 12.21 -4.60
CA VAL A 125 -7.69 11.41 -4.00
C VAL A 125 -7.04 10.51 -5.05
N ARG A 126 -5.79 10.11 -4.80
CA ARG A 126 -5.12 9.08 -5.60
C ARG A 126 -5.46 7.71 -5.02
N LEU A 127 -5.96 6.83 -5.85
CA LEU A 127 -6.18 5.43 -5.54
C LEU A 127 -5.14 4.59 -6.27
N PHE A 128 -4.27 3.93 -5.53
CA PHE A 128 -3.37 2.89 -6.03
C PHE A 128 -4.04 1.54 -5.79
N SER A 129 -4.16 0.75 -6.81
CA SER A 129 -4.85 -0.54 -6.72
C SER A 129 -4.28 -1.54 -7.71
N ASP A 130 -4.49 -2.82 -7.45
CA ASP A 130 -4.07 -3.90 -8.32
C ASP A 130 -5.24 -4.45 -9.12
N ASP A 131 -4.94 -4.88 -10.34
CA ASP A 131 -5.84 -5.75 -11.10
C ASP A 131 -5.70 -7.22 -10.69
N LYS A 132 -6.45 -8.11 -11.32
CA LYS A 132 -6.41 -9.55 -11.05
C LYS A 132 -5.06 -10.20 -11.38
N ALA A 133 -4.26 -9.59 -12.23
CA ALA A 133 -2.92 -10.04 -12.59
C ALA A 133 -1.84 -9.45 -11.69
N LEU A 134 -2.23 -8.73 -10.61
CA LEU A 134 -1.35 -8.02 -9.69
C LEU A 134 -0.52 -6.91 -10.37
N GLN A 135 -1.07 -6.32 -11.43
CA GLN A 135 -0.51 -5.12 -12.03
C GLN A 135 -1.10 -3.91 -11.31
N GLY A 136 -0.22 -3.15 -10.68
CA GLY A 136 -0.59 -1.94 -9.98
C GLY A 136 -0.84 -0.77 -10.94
N ASP A 137 -1.80 0.07 -10.60
CA ASP A 137 -2.11 1.31 -11.30
C ASP A 137 -2.52 2.40 -10.29
N VAL A 138 -2.38 3.66 -10.69
CA VAL A 138 -2.81 4.81 -9.91
C VAL A 138 -3.84 5.62 -10.68
N LYS A 139 -4.95 5.91 -10.02
CA LYS A 139 -6.06 6.71 -10.59
C LYS A 139 -6.43 7.84 -9.66
N GLN A 140 -6.77 8.99 -10.22
CA GLN A 140 -7.46 10.03 -9.48
C GLN A 140 -8.95 9.69 -9.43
N ILE A 141 -9.49 9.62 -8.23
CA ILE A 141 -10.92 9.37 -8.00
C ILE A 141 -11.52 10.46 -7.12
N GLU A 142 -12.83 10.58 -7.12
CA GLU A 142 -13.56 11.44 -6.20
C GLU A 142 -14.24 10.58 -5.12
N ILE A 143 -14.14 11.04 -3.87
CA ILE A 143 -14.82 10.41 -2.75
C ILE A 143 -16.33 10.64 -2.90
N GLY A 144 -17.07 9.55 -2.91
CA GLY A 144 -18.50 9.57 -3.13
C GLY A 144 -19.30 10.21 -1.99
N LYS A 145 -20.59 10.39 -2.23
CA LYS A 145 -21.54 10.80 -1.20
C LYS A 145 -21.50 9.81 -0.03
N LYS A 146 -21.61 10.31 1.20
CA LYS A 146 -21.46 9.56 2.46
C LYS A 146 -20.03 9.09 2.74
N GLN A 147 -19.04 9.60 2.04
CA GLN A 147 -17.61 9.26 2.24
C GLN A 147 -17.34 7.75 2.10
N GLU A 148 -18.10 7.08 1.24
CA GLU A 148 -18.01 5.64 0.99
C GLU A 148 -17.21 5.36 -0.30
N LEU A 149 -16.39 4.31 -0.26
CA LEU A 149 -15.65 3.81 -1.41
C LEU A 149 -15.76 2.29 -1.51
N GLN A 150 -16.02 1.79 -2.72
CA GLN A 150 -15.95 0.36 -3.03
C GLN A 150 -14.52 -0.03 -3.34
N LEU A 151 -14.01 -1.04 -2.66
CA LEU A 151 -12.68 -1.59 -2.88
C LEU A 151 -12.77 -3.03 -3.36
N ALA A 152 -11.87 -3.40 -4.27
CA ALA A 152 -11.64 -4.77 -4.69
C ALA A 152 -10.13 -5.04 -4.65
N ILE A 153 -9.69 -5.84 -3.68
CA ILE A 153 -8.27 -6.12 -3.45
C ILE A 153 -8.03 -7.60 -3.79
N PRO A 154 -7.29 -7.92 -4.86
CA PRO A 154 -7.03 -9.31 -5.23
C PRO A 154 -6.19 -10.04 -4.17
N CYS A 155 -6.14 -11.38 -4.26
CA CYS A 155 -5.21 -12.18 -3.47
C CYS A 155 -3.77 -11.66 -3.64
N ASN A 156 -3.04 -11.47 -2.55
CA ASN A 156 -1.69 -10.88 -2.54
C ASN A 156 -1.60 -9.45 -3.10
N GLY A 157 -2.73 -8.80 -3.27
CA GLY A 157 -2.82 -7.42 -3.71
C GLY A 157 -2.95 -6.44 -2.56
N GLY A 158 -2.78 -5.15 -2.88
CA GLY A 158 -2.90 -4.05 -1.95
C GLY A 158 -3.79 -2.93 -2.47
N VAL A 159 -4.03 -1.97 -1.60
CA VAL A 159 -4.65 -0.69 -1.90
C VAL A 159 -3.97 0.42 -1.11
N LEU A 160 -3.80 1.57 -1.76
CA LEU A 160 -3.39 2.80 -1.11
C LEU A 160 -4.30 3.94 -1.57
N ILE A 161 -4.67 4.80 -0.65
CA ILE A 161 -5.44 6.01 -0.95
C ILE A 161 -4.77 7.17 -0.23
N THR A 162 -4.46 8.23 -0.96
CA THR A 162 -3.87 9.44 -0.40
C THR A 162 -4.29 10.67 -1.21
N ARG A 163 -4.21 11.81 -0.59
CA ARG A 163 -4.47 13.10 -1.22
C ARG A 163 -3.29 13.59 -2.07
#